data_0ac08af18fbb1a5a9fff9b1dfa0479c5
#
_entry.id   0ac08af18fbb1a5a9fff9b1dfa0479c5
#
_cell.length_a   1.000
_cell.length_b   1.000
_cell.length_c   1.000
_cell.angle_alpha   90.00
_cell.angle_beta   90.00
_cell.angle_gamma   90.00
#
_symmetry.space_group_name_H-M   'P 1'
#
loop_
_entity.id
_entity.type
_entity.pdbx_description
1 polymer ?
#
loop_
_entity_poly.entity_id
_entity_poly.type
_entity_poly.pdbx_seq_one_letter_code
_entity_poly.pdbx_strand_id
1 'polypeptide(L)'
;MAIPSLPEIGRHFIVGLSGYELLPEEREALSSLQPTGIILFAQNISDSPDWPSRLIDLIEQVRSITGQRKLIVSIDHEGGKVFRLPPPATRFPAAASWAGRTEKVALSMGRELRALGINLSFAPVADIHSEPANPVIGVRAFGQTPQMVADQAQLFLAALSSTGVAGCAKHFPGHGDTRRDSHLELPVVEADRNLLERRELIPFKRLIAADVRLIMTAHVKYTALDSDYPATLSGKILRGLLREELGYKQAIISDALEMKALSGSSPESICLSALHASVDFLLLGQIDGTPPSVLAKEIALTIGRHLETDPTLREALNASTARVRAFQEYVAQLESHAPPGAVADLGCAAHQQLCQELLAI
;
A
#
# COMPACT_ATOMS: atom_id res chain seq x y z
N MET A 1 0.98 -14.95 -27.93
CA MET A 1 1.39 -15.36 -26.57
C MET A 1 0.26 -16.16 -25.93
N ALA A 2 0.58 -17.14 -25.09
CA ALA A 2 -0.43 -17.89 -24.35
C ALA A 2 -1.14 -16.97 -23.35
N ILE A 3 -2.41 -17.29 -23.04
CA ILE A 3 -3.17 -16.60 -22.02
C ILE A 3 -2.60 -16.99 -20.65
N PRO A 4 -2.32 -16.02 -19.75
CA PRO A 4 -1.82 -16.32 -18.41
C PRO A 4 -2.77 -17.22 -17.63
N SER A 5 -2.22 -18.14 -16.87
CA SER A 5 -2.95 -19.01 -15.93
C SER A 5 -3.52 -18.19 -14.76
N LEU A 6 -4.48 -18.77 -14.03
CA LEU A 6 -5.06 -18.13 -12.84
C LEU A 6 -4.00 -17.71 -11.81
N PRO A 7 -2.98 -18.52 -11.44
CA PRO A 7 -1.89 -18.08 -10.58
C PRO A 7 -1.04 -16.95 -11.15
N GLU A 8 -0.86 -16.89 -12.48
CA GLU A 8 -0.11 -15.76 -13.08
C GLU A 8 -0.88 -14.44 -13.01
N ILE A 9 -2.21 -14.48 -13.18
CA ILE A 9 -3.08 -13.32 -12.95
C ILE A 9 -3.14 -13.00 -11.45
N GLY A 10 -3.21 -14.01 -10.60
CA GLY A 10 -3.22 -13.89 -9.14
C GLY A 10 -2.03 -13.11 -8.56
N ARG A 11 -0.89 -13.14 -9.25
CA ARG A 11 0.31 -12.35 -8.85
C ARG A 11 0.09 -10.84 -8.84
N HIS A 12 -0.95 -10.35 -9.48
CA HIS A 12 -1.30 -8.93 -9.47
C HIS A 12 -2.19 -8.55 -8.28
N PHE A 13 -2.48 -9.46 -7.36
CA PHE A 13 -3.33 -9.18 -6.22
C PHE A 13 -2.54 -9.17 -4.90
N ILE A 14 -2.91 -8.21 -4.05
CA ILE A 14 -2.67 -8.21 -2.60
C ILE A 14 -4.05 -8.23 -1.95
N VAL A 15 -4.32 -9.24 -1.11
CA VAL A 15 -5.66 -9.49 -0.59
C VAL A 15 -5.72 -9.46 0.93
N GLY A 16 -6.81 -8.94 1.48
CA GLY A 16 -7.13 -9.03 2.89
C GLY A 16 -7.55 -10.44 3.30
N LEU A 17 -7.58 -10.68 4.60
CA LEU A 17 -8.09 -11.90 5.22
C LEU A 17 -9.31 -11.56 6.10
N SER A 18 -10.27 -12.48 6.18
CA SER A 18 -11.52 -12.26 6.92
C SER A 18 -11.34 -12.16 8.43
N GLY A 19 -10.35 -12.83 8.98
CA GLY A 19 -10.10 -12.85 10.42
C GLY A 19 -8.70 -13.34 10.78
N TYR A 20 -8.51 -13.67 12.04
CA TYR A 20 -7.25 -14.24 12.55
C TYR A 20 -7.13 -15.76 12.32
N GLU A 21 -8.15 -16.37 11.70
CA GLU A 21 -8.16 -17.76 11.22
C GLU A 21 -8.71 -17.80 9.80
N LEU A 22 -8.13 -18.64 8.95
CA LEU A 22 -8.55 -18.79 7.56
C LEU A 22 -9.81 -19.64 7.44
N LEU A 23 -10.83 -19.12 6.80
CA LEU A 23 -12.02 -19.87 6.44
C LEU A 23 -11.71 -20.94 5.37
N PRO A 24 -12.49 -22.04 5.27
CA PRO A 24 -12.27 -23.07 4.26
C PRO A 24 -12.25 -22.51 2.82
N GLU A 25 -13.17 -21.61 2.48
CA GLU A 25 -13.25 -20.96 1.19
C GLU A 25 -12.08 -20.01 0.89
N GLU A 26 -11.51 -19.37 1.91
CA GLU A 26 -10.30 -18.57 1.76
C GLU A 26 -9.09 -19.46 1.45
N ARG A 27 -8.97 -20.60 2.14
CA ARG A 27 -7.88 -21.57 1.87
C ARG A 27 -7.92 -22.06 0.43
N GLU A 28 -9.12 -22.38 -0.10
CA GLU A 28 -9.30 -22.79 -1.49
C GLU A 28 -8.95 -21.66 -2.46
N ALA A 29 -9.47 -20.43 -2.20
CA ALA A 29 -9.20 -19.27 -3.03
C ALA A 29 -7.73 -18.91 -3.07
N LEU A 30 -7.05 -18.85 -1.91
CA LEU A 30 -5.62 -18.57 -1.80
C LEU A 30 -4.76 -19.62 -2.52
N SER A 31 -5.10 -20.92 -2.38
CA SER A 31 -4.39 -22.02 -3.04
C SER A 31 -4.50 -21.94 -4.57
N SER A 32 -5.67 -21.59 -5.10
CA SER A 32 -5.91 -21.52 -6.54
C SER A 32 -5.44 -20.22 -7.19
N LEU A 33 -5.60 -19.08 -6.50
CA LEU A 33 -5.23 -17.74 -6.98
C LEU A 33 -3.72 -17.48 -6.85
N GLN A 34 -3.09 -17.95 -5.76
CA GLN A 34 -1.70 -17.71 -5.41
C GLN A 34 -1.32 -16.20 -5.48
N PRO A 35 -2.00 -15.30 -4.72
CA PRO A 35 -1.73 -13.88 -4.75
C PRO A 35 -0.28 -13.59 -4.36
N THR A 36 0.27 -12.47 -4.84
CA THR A 36 1.61 -12.01 -4.48
C THR A 36 1.73 -11.68 -3.00
N GLY A 37 0.64 -11.22 -2.38
CA GLY A 37 0.68 -10.85 -0.97
C GLY A 37 -0.67 -10.75 -0.31
N ILE A 38 -0.58 -10.47 0.99
CA ILE A 38 -1.73 -10.18 1.85
C ILE A 38 -1.58 -8.81 2.50
N ILE A 39 -2.72 -8.21 2.86
CA ILE A 39 -2.79 -7.03 3.74
C ILE A 39 -3.45 -7.42 5.05
N LEU A 40 -2.85 -6.99 6.16
CA LEU A 40 -3.32 -7.24 7.51
C LEU A 40 -4.06 -6.02 8.07
N PHE A 41 -5.18 -6.30 8.73
CA PHE A 41 -5.99 -5.35 9.48
C PHE A 41 -6.11 -5.77 10.95
N ALA A 42 -6.69 -4.92 11.79
CA ALA A 42 -6.89 -5.24 13.21
C ALA A 42 -7.67 -6.55 13.43
N GLN A 43 -8.63 -6.88 12.57
CA GLN A 43 -9.40 -8.13 12.64
C GLN A 43 -8.57 -9.41 12.43
N ASN A 44 -7.38 -9.28 11.83
CA ASN A 44 -6.48 -10.42 11.63
C ASN A 44 -5.60 -10.70 12.86
N ILE A 45 -5.76 -9.91 13.92
CA ILE A 45 -4.99 -9.99 15.14
C ILE A 45 -5.92 -10.45 16.28
N SER A 46 -5.56 -11.55 16.90
CA SER A 46 -6.31 -12.11 18.01
C SER A 46 -6.23 -11.20 19.26
N ASP A 47 -7.30 -11.13 20.06
CA ASP A 47 -7.30 -10.42 21.33
C ASP A 47 -6.51 -11.14 22.46
N SER A 48 -5.96 -12.31 22.17
CA SER A 48 -5.17 -13.13 23.10
C SER A 48 -3.78 -12.52 23.36
N PRO A 49 -3.20 -12.67 24.57
CA PRO A 49 -1.84 -12.20 24.86
C PRO A 49 -0.75 -12.82 23.97
N ASP A 50 -1.00 -13.99 23.37
CA ASP A 50 -0.12 -14.67 22.45
C ASP A 50 -0.34 -14.26 20.96
N TRP A 51 -1.06 -13.15 20.72
CA TRP A 51 -1.37 -12.66 19.37
C TRP A 51 -0.15 -12.56 18.43
N PRO A 52 1.08 -12.21 18.90
CA PRO A 52 2.21 -12.14 17.97
C PRO A 52 2.52 -13.50 17.35
N SER A 53 2.52 -14.56 18.16
CA SER A 53 2.75 -15.94 17.66
C SER A 53 1.63 -16.39 16.74
N ARG A 54 0.37 -16.11 17.09
CA ARG A 54 -0.79 -16.46 16.24
C ARG A 54 -0.75 -15.73 14.90
N LEU A 55 -0.33 -14.47 14.86
CA LEU A 55 -0.19 -13.71 13.62
C LEU A 55 0.92 -14.32 12.74
N ILE A 56 2.06 -14.68 13.32
CA ILE A 56 3.14 -15.36 12.61
C ILE A 56 2.64 -16.70 12.05
N ASP A 57 1.91 -17.48 12.84
CA ASP A 57 1.34 -18.76 12.40
C ASP A 57 0.33 -18.59 11.26
N LEU A 58 -0.51 -17.54 11.31
CA LEU A 58 -1.43 -17.20 10.23
C LEU A 58 -0.67 -16.89 8.92
N ILE A 59 0.39 -16.08 9.01
CA ILE A 59 1.24 -15.74 7.86
C ILE A 59 1.89 -17.03 7.28
N GLU A 60 2.42 -17.90 8.10
CA GLU A 60 3.03 -19.16 7.66
C GLU A 60 1.99 -20.12 7.03
N GLN A 61 0.76 -20.15 7.54
CA GLN A 61 -0.33 -20.90 6.89
C GLN A 61 -0.60 -20.36 5.48
N VAL A 62 -0.65 -19.02 5.29
CA VAL A 62 -0.85 -18.41 3.96
C VAL A 62 0.33 -18.75 3.04
N ARG A 63 1.58 -18.68 3.51
CA ARG A 63 2.78 -19.07 2.74
C ARG A 63 2.70 -20.50 2.28
N SER A 64 2.32 -21.41 3.17
CA SER A 64 2.17 -22.84 2.87
C SER A 64 1.08 -23.11 1.83
N ILE A 65 -0.10 -22.47 1.98
CA ILE A 65 -1.25 -22.65 1.09
C ILE A 65 -0.97 -22.10 -0.31
N THR A 66 -0.37 -20.93 -0.41
CA THR A 66 -0.07 -20.27 -1.69
C THR A 66 1.19 -20.82 -2.37
N GLY A 67 2.05 -21.53 -1.65
CA GLY A 67 3.38 -21.94 -2.12
C GLY A 67 4.33 -20.74 -2.36
N GLN A 68 3.97 -19.54 -1.91
CA GLN A 68 4.72 -18.30 -2.13
C GLN A 68 5.81 -18.13 -1.06
N ARG A 69 7.04 -18.55 -1.36
CA ARG A 69 8.19 -18.32 -0.45
C ARG A 69 8.50 -16.82 -0.26
N LYS A 70 8.19 -15.97 -1.25
CA LYS A 70 8.40 -14.51 -1.26
C LYS A 70 7.08 -13.79 -1.10
N LEU A 71 6.22 -14.27 -0.19
CA LEU A 71 4.92 -13.65 0.09
C LEU A 71 5.14 -12.23 0.63
N ILE A 72 4.49 -11.25 0.00
CA ILE A 72 4.40 -9.90 0.55
C ILE A 72 3.36 -9.91 1.67
N VAL A 73 3.77 -9.50 2.86
CA VAL A 73 2.89 -9.32 4.03
C VAL A 73 2.86 -7.85 4.35
N SER A 74 1.74 -7.20 4.04
CA SER A 74 1.60 -5.75 4.14
C SER A 74 0.65 -5.32 5.25
N ILE A 75 0.81 -4.07 5.71
CA ILE A 75 -0.02 -3.45 6.73
C ILE A 75 -0.03 -1.92 6.55
N ASP A 76 -1.14 -1.26 6.90
CA ASP A 76 -1.16 0.18 7.15
C ASP A 76 -0.61 0.47 8.54
N HIS A 77 0.60 1.02 8.59
CA HIS A 77 1.27 1.31 9.84
C HIS A 77 2.02 2.64 9.74
N GLU A 78 1.27 3.74 9.95
CA GLU A 78 1.73 5.12 9.77
C GLU A 78 2.03 5.83 11.09
N GLY A 79 1.61 5.26 12.20
CA GLY A 79 1.51 5.95 13.49
C GLY A 79 0.19 6.72 13.66
N GLY A 80 0.01 7.35 14.84
CA GLY A 80 -1.20 8.08 15.15
C GLY A 80 -2.46 7.23 15.10
N LYS A 81 -3.44 7.67 14.30
CA LYS A 81 -4.71 6.96 14.14
C LYS A 81 -4.64 5.76 13.17
N VAL A 82 -3.62 5.72 12.30
CA VAL A 82 -3.42 4.62 11.35
C VAL A 82 -2.39 3.64 11.91
N PHE A 83 -2.88 2.83 12.83
CA PHE A 83 -2.11 1.86 13.60
C PHE A 83 -2.98 0.64 13.88
N ARG A 84 -2.51 -0.57 13.54
CA ARG A 84 -3.31 -1.79 13.57
C ARG A 84 -2.93 -2.75 14.69
N LEU A 85 -1.71 -2.64 15.22
CA LEU A 85 -1.17 -3.61 16.16
C LEU A 85 -1.61 -3.28 17.60
N PRO A 86 -2.06 -4.26 18.42
CA PRO A 86 -2.33 -4.03 19.81
C PRO A 86 -1.04 -3.99 20.65
N PRO A 87 -1.10 -3.60 21.95
CA PRO A 87 0.04 -3.76 22.84
C PRO A 87 0.56 -5.21 22.83
N PRO A 88 1.89 -5.42 22.98
CA PRO A 88 2.89 -4.43 23.39
C PRO A 88 3.47 -3.56 22.26
N ALA A 89 3.05 -3.69 21.00
CA ALA A 89 3.58 -2.88 19.90
C ALA A 89 3.53 -1.37 20.21
N THR A 90 4.58 -0.63 19.84
CA THR A 90 4.72 0.79 20.16
C THR A 90 3.83 1.66 19.30
N ARG A 91 2.84 2.33 19.89
CA ARG A 91 1.97 3.25 19.19
C ARG A 91 2.60 4.64 19.09
N PHE A 92 3.46 4.85 18.09
CA PHE A 92 4.02 6.17 17.81
C PHE A 92 2.94 7.19 17.47
N PRO A 93 3.09 8.47 17.86
CA PRO A 93 2.18 9.54 17.47
C PRO A 93 2.20 9.74 15.93
N ALA A 94 1.34 10.63 15.42
CA ALA A 94 1.23 10.90 13.99
C ALA A 94 2.51 11.56 13.41
N ALA A 95 2.76 11.37 12.13
CA ALA A 95 3.97 11.81 11.43
C ALA A 95 4.27 13.31 11.57
N ALA A 96 3.25 14.16 11.71
CA ALA A 96 3.40 15.60 11.94
C ALA A 96 4.24 15.93 13.20
N SER A 97 4.32 15.01 14.18
CA SER A 97 5.09 15.20 15.43
C SER A 97 6.48 14.56 15.42
N TRP A 98 6.95 14.01 14.28
CA TRP A 98 8.24 13.30 14.25
C TRP A 98 9.45 14.18 13.92
N ALA A 99 9.28 15.49 13.82
CA ALA A 99 10.35 16.43 13.43
C ALA A 99 11.70 16.11 14.09
N GLY A 100 12.74 15.86 13.27
CA GLY A 100 14.06 15.47 13.71
C GLY A 100 14.21 14.05 14.29
N ARG A 101 13.14 13.25 14.30
CA ARG A 101 13.12 11.88 14.85
C ARG A 101 12.59 10.83 13.85
N THR A 102 12.25 11.22 12.63
CA THR A 102 11.64 10.34 11.60
C THR A 102 12.45 9.06 11.36
N GLU A 103 13.77 9.17 11.26
CA GLU A 103 14.66 8.00 11.10
C GLU A 103 14.51 7.01 12.26
N LYS A 104 14.57 7.50 13.51
CA LYS A 104 14.45 6.65 14.71
C LYS A 104 13.10 5.97 14.78
N VAL A 105 12.01 6.70 14.44
CA VAL A 105 10.65 6.14 14.40
C VAL A 105 10.54 5.06 13.33
N ALA A 106 11.03 5.31 12.12
CA ALA A 106 11.01 4.36 11.03
C ALA A 106 11.81 3.08 11.35
N LEU A 107 12.99 3.21 11.96
CA LEU A 107 13.79 2.07 12.43
C LEU A 107 13.04 1.25 13.49
N SER A 108 12.40 1.91 14.46
CA SER A 108 11.65 1.23 15.53
C SER A 108 10.43 0.51 14.97
N MET A 109 9.62 1.19 14.15
CA MET A 109 8.48 0.58 13.46
C MET A 109 8.90 -0.61 12.60
N GLY A 110 9.95 -0.45 11.80
CA GLY A 110 10.42 -1.51 10.92
C GLY A 110 10.90 -2.75 11.68
N ARG A 111 11.59 -2.60 12.81
CA ARG A 111 11.98 -3.73 13.67
C ARG A 111 10.77 -4.47 14.24
N GLU A 112 9.76 -3.75 14.73
CA GLU A 112 8.54 -4.35 15.24
C GLU A 112 7.76 -5.09 14.14
N LEU A 113 7.61 -4.50 12.95
CA LEU A 113 6.97 -5.15 11.80
C LEU A 113 7.75 -6.40 11.37
N ARG A 114 9.06 -6.30 11.28
CA ARG A 114 9.94 -7.42 10.91
C ARG A 114 9.85 -8.58 11.90
N ALA A 115 9.71 -8.29 13.20
CA ALA A 115 9.53 -9.29 14.26
C ALA A 115 8.25 -10.12 14.09
N LEU A 116 7.24 -9.57 13.42
CA LEU A 116 5.96 -10.22 13.13
C LEU A 116 5.91 -10.90 11.75
N GLY A 117 7.01 -10.86 10.98
CA GLY A 117 7.03 -11.39 9.62
C GLY A 117 6.36 -10.50 8.57
N ILE A 118 6.07 -9.23 8.92
CA ILE A 118 5.54 -8.19 8.03
C ILE A 118 6.72 -7.56 7.29
N ASN A 119 6.64 -7.48 5.95
CA ASN A 119 7.75 -7.04 5.10
C ASN A 119 7.40 -5.86 4.17
N LEU A 120 6.17 -5.32 4.28
CA LEU A 120 5.74 -4.10 3.59
C LEU A 120 4.86 -3.25 4.51
N SER A 121 5.20 -1.97 4.66
CA SER A 121 4.31 -0.97 5.26
C SER A 121 3.76 -0.04 4.18
N PHE A 122 2.45 0.20 4.16
CA PHE A 122 1.85 1.24 3.35
C PHE A 122 2.05 2.61 4.00
N ALA A 123 3.32 2.98 4.13
CA ALA A 123 3.87 4.24 4.59
C ALA A 123 5.20 4.50 3.83
N PRO A 124 5.60 5.75 3.66
CA PRO A 124 5.07 6.96 4.28
C PRO A 124 3.93 7.61 3.48
N VAL A 125 3.18 8.49 4.17
CA VAL A 125 2.30 9.45 3.54
C VAL A 125 3.16 10.56 2.92
N ALA A 126 3.16 10.66 1.58
CA ALA A 126 3.87 11.69 0.81
C ALA A 126 2.94 12.87 0.42
N ASP A 127 1.72 12.85 0.94
CA ASP A 127 0.76 13.95 0.78
C ASP A 127 1.17 15.15 1.63
N ILE A 128 0.90 16.36 1.11
CA ILE A 128 1.16 17.62 1.81
C ILE A 128 -0.14 18.05 2.51
N HIS A 129 -0.08 18.42 3.79
CA HIS A 129 -1.25 19.00 4.46
C HIS A 129 -1.51 20.43 3.94
N SER A 130 -1.99 20.54 2.69
CA SER A 130 -2.20 21.78 1.97
C SER A 130 -3.58 22.40 2.22
N GLU A 131 -4.61 21.57 2.52
CA GLU A 131 -5.95 22.01 2.90
C GLU A 131 -6.16 21.78 4.40
N PRO A 132 -6.28 22.84 5.22
CA PRO A 132 -6.47 22.69 6.68
C PRO A 132 -7.72 21.91 7.08
N ALA A 133 -8.78 21.96 6.26
CA ALA A 133 -10.03 21.25 6.49
C ALA A 133 -10.02 19.80 5.96
N ASN A 134 -8.87 19.29 5.49
CA ASN A 134 -8.76 17.93 4.99
C ASN A 134 -9.06 16.90 6.09
N PRO A 135 -10.11 16.06 5.95
CA PRO A 135 -10.54 15.13 7.00
C PRO A 135 -9.69 13.85 7.04
N VAL A 136 -8.94 13.56 5.96
CA VAL A 136 -8.25 12.28 5.76
C VAL A 136 -6.77 12.37 6.10
N ILE A 137 -6.07 13.35 5.56
CA ILE A 137 -4.60 13.48 5.66
C ILE A 137 -4.21 14.18 6.97
N GLY A 138 -4.44 15.48 7.10
CA GLY A 138 -4.18 16.20 8.35
C GLY A 138 -2.80 15.87 8.94
N VAL A 139 -2.80 15.42 10.20
CA VAL A 139 -1.60 15.06 10.97
C VAL A 139 -0.87 13.80 10.47
N ARG A 140 -1.43 13.05 9.52
CA ARG A 140 -0.74 11.93 8.84
C ARG A 140 0.40 12.42 7.94
N ALA A 141 0.29 13.65 7.39
CA ALA A 141 1.36 14.27 6.62
C ALA A 141 2.53 14.68 7.53
N PHE A 142 3.74 14.64 7.01
CA PHE A 142 4.92 15.16 7.69
C PHE A 142 4.92 16.68 7.88
N GLY A 143 4.10 17.40 7.11
CA GLY A 143 4.01 18.84 7.19
C GLY A 143 3.20 19.48 6.07
N GLN A 144 3.35 20.81 5.97
CA GLN A 144 2.58 21.67 5.05
C GLN A 144 3.41 22.15 3.85
N THR A 145 4.71 21.84 3.81
CA THR A 145 5.57 22.27 2.70
C THR A 145 6.05 21.07 1.88
N PRO A 146 6.13 21.20 0.54
CA PRO A 146 6.57 20.13 -0.34
C PRO A 146 7.94 19.57 0.03
N GLN A 147 8.90 20.43 0.39
CA GLN A 147 10.27 20.05 0.74
C GLN A 147 10.31 19.23 2.02
N MET A 148 9.62 19.71 3.08
CA MET A 148 9.56 18.98 4.36
C MET A 148 9.00 17.57 4.15
N VAL A 149 7.88 17.45 3.43
CA VAL A 149 7.26 16.13 3.17
C VAL A 149 8.21 15.25 2.36
N ALA A 150 8.84 15.79 1.31
CA ALA A 150 9.80 15.04 0.49
C ALA A 150 10.99 14.53 1.30
N ASP A 151 11.61 15.40 2.10
CA ASP A 151 12.80 15.06 2.91
C ASP A 151 12.46 14.01 3.98
N GLN A 152 11.35 14.19 4.70
CA GLN A 152 10.94 13.26 5.75
C GLN A 152 10.47 11.90 5.18
N ALA A 153 9.74 11.91 4.07
CA ALA A 153 9.30 10.66 3.41
C ALA A 153 10.49 9.87 2.87
N GLN A 154 11.50 10.54 2.29
CA GLN A 154 12.72 9.88 1.82
C GLN A 154 13.51 9.27 2.99
N LEU A 155 13.67 10.01 4.09
CA LEU A 155 14.34 9.54 5.29
C LEU A 155 13.63 8.33 5.90
N PHE A 156 12.29 8.39 5.98
CA PHE A 156 11.46 7.28 6.46
C PHE A 156 11.66 6.01 5.62
N LEU A 157 11.58 6.12 4.29
CA LEU A 157 11.76 4.98 3.38
C LEU A 157 13.14 4.34 3.51
N ALA A 158 14.19 5.15 3.58
CA ALA A 158 15.55 4.65 3.73
C ALA A 158 15.75 3.89 5.05
N ALA A 159 15.27 4.48 6.16
CA ALA A 159 15.37 3.87 7.48
C ALA A 159 14.54 2.58 7.60
N LEU A 160 13.30 2.61 7.11
CA LEU A 160 12.42 1.43 7.11
C LEU A 160 13.04 0.28 6.30
N SER A 161 13.53 0.56 5.09
CA SER A 161 14.16 -0.45 4.23
C SER A 161 15.37 -1.11 4.87
N SER A 162 16.16 -0.37 5.67
CA SER A 162 17.31 -0.91 6.38
C SER A 162 16.95 -1.97 7.43
N THR A 163 15.68 -2.04 7.84
CA THR A 163 15.18 -3.06 8.78
C THR A 163 14.64 -4.32 8.09
N GLY A 164 14.69 -4.38 6.75
CA GLY A 164 14.12 -5.49 5.98
C GLY A 164 12.64 -5.32 5.63
N VAL A 165 12.06 -4.13 5.84
CA VAL A 165 10.67 -3.82 5.54
C VAL A 165 10.61 -2.79 4.42
N ALA A 166 9.91 -3.10 3.33
CA ALA A 166 9.68 -2.16 2.24
C ALA A 166 8.65 -1.09 2.65
N GLY A 167 8.77 0.11 2.08
CA GLY A 167 7.77 1.16 2.21
C GLY A 167 7.04 1.44 0.89
N CYS A 168 5.93 2.17 1.01
CA CYS A 168 5.09 2.58 -0.11
C CYS A 168 4.73 4.07 0.01
N ALA A 169 5.15 4.89 -0.94
CA ALA A 169 4.78 6.31 -0.96
C ALA A 169 3.33 6.50 -1.41
N LYS A 170 2.54 7.26 -0.64
CA LYS A 170 1.10 7.43 -0.90
C LYS A 170 0.61 8.85 -0.59
N HIS A 171 -0.45 9.32 -1.26
CA HIS A 171 -1.28 8.72 -2.30
C HIS A 171 -1.15 9.54 -3.58
N PHE A 172 -0.53 8.98 -4.61
CA PHE A 172 -0.24 9.69 -5.86
C PHE A 172 -1.53 10.11 -6.61
N PRO A 173 -1.62 11.34 -7.14
CA PRO A 173 -0.61 12.41 -7.23
C PRO A 173 -0.58 13.40 -6.06
N GLY A 174 -1.25 13.13 -4.95
CA GLY A 174 -1.29 13.93 -3.72
C GLY A 174 -2.70 14.18 -3.19
N HIS A 175 -3.05 13.59 -2.03
CA HIS A 175 -4.40 13.64 -1.43
C HIS A 175 -4.60 14.80 -0.46
N GLY A 176 -3.57 15.66 -0.28
CA GLY A 176 -3.59 16.70 0.76
C GLY A 176 -4.55 17.86 0.52
N ASP A 177 -4.95 18.14 -0.72
CA ASP A 177 -5.82 19.25 -1.12
C ASP A 177 -7.31 18.86 -1.25
N THR A 178 -7.74 17.78 -0.59
CA THR A 178 -9.14 17.34 -0.62
C THR A 178 -9.91 17.82 0.60
N ARG A 179 -11.21 18.13 0.40
CA ARG A 179 -12.16 18.51 1.47
C ARG A 179 -13.16 17.42 1.81
N ARG A 180 -13.06 16.26 1.15
CA ARG A 180 -13.95 15.12 1.31
C ARG A 180 -13.15 13.85 1.58
N ASP A 181 -13.79 12.90 2.26
CA ASP A 181 -13.18 11.63 2.62
C ASP A 181 -13.40 10.60 1.51
N SER A 182 -12.32 10.07 0.93
CA SER A 182 -12.35 9.04 -0.10
C SER A 182 -12.93 7.69 0.39
N HIS A 183 -13.01 7.48 1.70
CA HIS A 183 -13.73 6.33 2.27
C HIS A 183 -15.25 6.47 2.18
N LEU A 184 -15.76 7.67 1.98
CA LEU A 184 -17.20 7.97 1.98
C LEU A 184 -17.73 8.33 0.58
N GLU A 185 -16.98 9.08 -0.21
CA GLU A 185 -17.35 9.56 -1.54
C GLU A 185 -16.10 9.85 -2.38
N LEU A 186 -16.26 10.09 -3.69
CA LEU A 186 -15.14 10.46 -4.56
C LEU A 186 -14.75 11.92 -4.38
N PRO A 187 -13.57 12.23 -3.79
CA PRO A 187 -13.09 13.60 -3.67
C PRO A 187 -12.68 14.17 -5.03
N VAL A 188 -12.79 15.48 -5.18
CA VAL A 188 -12.38 16.23 -6.37
C VAL A 188 -11.38 17.30 -5.96
N VAL A 189 -10.26 17.38 -6.67
CA VAL A 189 -9.25 18.44 -6.58
C VAL A 189 -9.35 19.31 -7.83
N GLU A 190 -9.63 20.61 -7.64
CA GLU A 190 -9.79 21.59 -8.71
C GLU A 190 -8.51 22.42 -8.96
N ALA A 191 -7.43 22.12 -8.24
CA ALA A 191 -6.14 22.77 -8.44
C ALA A 191 -5.69 22.64 -9.89
N ASP A 192 -5.21 23.74 -10.46
CA ASP A 192 -4.65 23.72 -11.81
C ASP A 192 -3.35 22.90 -11.89
N ARG A 193 -2.96 22.52 -13.10
CA ARG A 193 -1.78 21.70 -13.33
C ARG A 193 -0.50 22.34 -12.79
N ASN A 194 -0.35 23.67 -12.94
CA ASN A 194 0.84 24.37 -12.45
C ASN A 194 0.95 24.31 -10.93
N LEU A 195 -0.18 24.41 -10.21
CA LEU A 195 -0.19 24.26 -8.76
C LEU A 195 0.16 22.82 -8.34
N LEU A 196 -0.40 21.81 -8.99
CA LEU A 196 -0.05 20.42 -8.72
C LEU A 196 1.45 20.16 -8.96
N GLU A 197 2.03 20.69 -10.02
CA GLU A 197 3.45 20.51 -10.37
C GLU A 197 4.41 21.16 -9.37
N ARG A 198 4.08 22.34 -8.83
CA ARG A 198 4.92 23.07 -7.87
C ARG A 198 4.64 22.75 -6.41
N ARG A 199 3.61 21.95 -6.12
CA ARG A 199 3.21 21.56 -4.76
C ARG A 199 3.08 20.05 -4.62
N GLU A 200 1.97 19.45 -5.04
CA GLU A 200 1.63 18.06 -4.75
C GLU A 200 2.61 17.05 -5.36
N LEU A 201 3.14 17.32 -6.56
CA LEU A 201 4.05 16.40 -7.23
C LEU A 201 5.51 16.50 -6.75
N ILE A 202 5.89 17.50 -5.98
CA ILE A 202 7.29 17.67 -5.51
C ILE A 202 7.77 16.48 -4.66
N PRO A 203 7.03 16.01 -3.63
CA PRO A 203 7.45 14.85 -2.86
C PRO A 203 7.63 13.62 -3.75
N PHE A 204 6.69 13.34 -4.64
CA PHE A 204 6.78 12.17 -5.54
C PHE A 204 7.95 12.28 -6.52
N LYS A 205 8.22 13.44 -7.12
CA LYS A 205 9.41 13.68 -7.96
C LYS A 205 10.70 13.36 -7.22
N ARG A 206 10.82 13.82 -5.96
CA ARG A 206 11.97 13.54 -5.11
C ARG A 206 12.12 12.05 -4.77
N LEU A 207 11.02 11.38 -4.43
CA LEU A 207 11.01 9.96 -4.13
C LEU A 207 11.30 9.10 -5.36
N ILE A 208 10.81 9.49 -6.55
CA ILE A 208 11.15 8.85 -7.82
C ILE A 208 12.65 8.96 -8.11
N ALA A 209 13.21 10.16 -7.94
CA ALA A 209 14.66 10.37 -8.08
C ALA A 209 15.50 9.59 -7.05
N ALA A 210 14.93 9.27 -5.89
CA ALA A 210 15.51 8.41 -4.85
C ALA A 210 15.18 6.91 -5.05
N ASP A 211 14.65 6.52 -6.20
CA ASP A 211 14.32 5.13 -6.59
C ASP A 211 13.29 4.45 -5.67
N VAL A 212 12.22 5.18 -5.27
CA VAL A 212 11.10 4.58 -4.54
C VAL A 212 10.53 3.38 -5.31
N ARG A 213 10.36 2.24 -4.64
CA ARG A 213 10.02 0.97 -5.28
C ARG A 213 8.52 0.70 -5.41
N LEU A 214 7.70 1.38 -4.61
CA LEU A 214 6.26 1.24 -4.65
C LEU A 214 5.59 2.59 -4.42
N ILE A 215 4.64 2.93 -5.30
CA ILE A 215 3.77 4.10 -5.15
C ILE A 215 2.32 3.62 -5.14
N MET A 216 1.54 4.09 -4.15
CA MET A 216 0.10 3.85 -4.07
C MET A 216 -0.68 5.01 -4.67
N THR A 217 -1.72 4.69 -5.45
CA THR A 217 -2.59 5.67 -6.12
C THR A 217 -3.67 6.23 -5.19
N ALA A 218 -4.15 7.44 -5.48
CA ALA A 218 -5.28 8.04 -4.79
C ALA A 218 -6.61 7.77 -5.49
N HIS A 219 -7.68 7.48 -4.74
CA HIS A 219 -9.05 7.49 -5.26
C HIS A 219 -9.60 8.93 -5.24
N VAL A 220 -8.98 9.80 -6.01
CA VAL A 220 -9.28 11.24 -6.09
C VAL A 220 -9.32 11.65 -7.56
N LYS A 221 -10.28 12.49 -7.93
CA LYS A 221 -10.39 13.07 -9.25
C LYS A 221 -9.63 14.41 -9.28
N TYR A 222 -8.77 14.60 -10.26
CA TYR A 222 -8.00 15.83 -10.51
C TYR A 222 -8.44 16.41 -11.83
N THR A 223 -9.32 17.39 -11.82
CA THR A 223 -9.98 17.91 -13.04
C THR A 223 -8.99 18.47 -14.07
N ALA A 224 -7.85 18.99 -13.61
CA ALA A 224 -6.79 19.50 -14.48
C ALA A 224 -5.92 18.41 -15.12
N LEU A 225 -5.99 17.16 -14.65
CA LEU A 225 -5.23 16.01 -15.17
C LEU A 225 -6.13 15.03 -15.94
N ASP A 226 -7.28 14.70 -15.34
CA ASP A 226 -8.33 13.88 -15.94
C ASP A 226 -9.68 14.22 -15.32
N SER A 227 -10.59 14.81 -16.12
CA SER A 227 -11.94 15.15 -15.68
C SER A 227 -12.89 13.97 -15.58
N ASP A 228 -12.52 12.82 -16.18
CA ASP A 228 -13.43 11.68 -16.35
C ASP A 228 -13.22 10.64 -15.25
N TYR A 229 -11.95 10.33 -14.92
CA TYR A 229 -11.59 9.24 -14.02
C TYR A 229 -10.80 9.70 -12.80
N PRO A 230 -10.96 9.03 -11.62
CA PRO A 230 -10.05 9.21 -10.49
C PRO A 230 -8.65 8.69 -10.83
N ALA A 231 -7.63 9.16 -10.13
CA ALA A 231 -6.23 8.85 -10.45
C ALA A 231 -5.95 7.35 -10.60
N THR A 232 -6.51 6.51 -9.72
CA THR A 232 -6.35 5.04 -9.77
C THR A 232 -6.81 4.43 -11.10
N LEU A 233 -7.83 5.00 -11.74
CA LEU A 233 -8.43 4.47 -12.99
C LEU A 233 -8.02 5.28 -14.23
N SER A 234 -7.16 6.29 -14.08
CA SER A 234 -6.79 7.22 -15.14
C SER A 234 -5.48 6.83 -15.83
N GLY A 235 -5.57 6.40 -17.08
CA GLY A 235 -4.40 6.20 -17.92
C GLY A 235 -3.63 7.51 -18.20
N LYS A 236 -4.32 8.68 -18.23
CA LYS A 236 -3.67 9.99 -18.38
C LYS A 236 -2.76 10.28 -17.18
N ILE A 237 -3.20 9.93 -15.96
CA ILE A 237 -2.44 10.18 -14.72
C ILE A 237 -1.36 9.11 -14.52
N LEU A 238 -1.70 7.82 -14.60
CA LEU A 238 -0.74 6.78 -14.23
C LEU A 238 0.24 6.48 -15.38
N ARG A 239 -0.23 6.34 -16.61
CA ARG A 239 0.65 6.09 -17.75
C ARG A 239 1.29 7.40 -18.21
N GLY A 240 0.48 8.43 -18.52
CA GLY A 240 0.99 9.69 -19.05
C GLY A 240 1.84 10.44 -18.03
N LEU A 241 1.26 10.88 -16.91
CA LEU A 241 2.02 11.70 -15.95
C LEU A 241 3.05 10.87 -15.17
N LEU A 242 2.65 9.76 -14.49
CA LEU A 242 3.57 9.05 -13.59
C LEU A 242 4.65 8.29 -14.35
N ARG A 243 4.28 7.48 -15.37
CA ARG A 243 5.23 6.65 -16.10
C ARG A 243 6.06 7.44 -17.11
N GLU A 244 5.40 8.22 -17.96
CA GLU A 244 6.06 8.87 -19.11
C GLU A 244 6.70 10.20 -18.73
N GLU A 245 5.96 11.13 -18.11
CA GLU A 245 6.49 12.46 -17.80
C GLU A 245 7.43 12.43 -16.57
N LEU A 246 7.06 11.74 -15.48
CA LEU A 246 7.90 11.63 -14.29
C LEU A 246 8.92 10.49 -14.34
N GLY A 247 8.84 9.64 -15.35
CA GLY A 247 9.81 8.56 -15.60
C GLY A 247 9.76 7.40 -14.60
N TYR A 248 8.65 7.21 -13.88
CA TYR A 248 8.54 6.15 -12.87
C TYR A 248 8.45 4.76 -13.48
N LYS A 249 9.41 3.91 -13.20
CA LYS A 249 9.53 2.56 -13.79
C LYS A 249 9.20 1.42 -12.82
N GLN A 250 9.03 1.72 -11.53
CA GLN A 250 8.80 0.72 -10.49
C GLN A 250 7.31 0.39 -10.34
N ALA A 251 6.95 -0.40 -9.34
CA ALA A 251 5.59 -0.89 -9.16
C ALA A 251 4.60 0.18 -8.69
N ILE A 252 3.37 0.13 -9.22
CA ILE A 252 2.22 0.93 -8.79
C ILE A 252 1.20 0.01 -8.13
N ILE A 253 0.74 0.35 -6.94
CA ILE A 253 -0.36 -0.33 -6.26
C ILE A 253 -1.58 0.60 -6.20
N SER A 254 -2.77 0.06 -6.35
CA SER A 254 -3.99 0.81 -6.04
C SER A 254 -4.12 1.04 -4.53
N ASP A 255 -4.84 2.08 -4.11
CA ASP A 255 -5.50 2.05 -2.81
C ASP A 255 -6.58 0.96 -2.82
N ALA A 256 -7.22 0.67 -1.69
CA ALA A 256 -8.19 -0.40 -1.54
C ALA A 256 -9.38 -0.20 -2.50
N LEU A 257 -9.54 -1.14 -3.45
CA LEU A 257 -10.48 -0.97 -4.59
C LEU A 257 -11.95 -1.09 -4.20
N GLU A 258 -12.24 -1.60 -3.00
CA GLU A 258 -13.59 -1.66 -2.42
C GLU A 258 -14.05 -0.33 -1.79
N MET A 259 -13.21 0.71 -1.75
CA MET A 259 -13.56 2.00 -1.15
C MET A 259 -14.72 2.67 -1.89
N LYS A 260 -15.61 3.33 -1.13
CA LYS A 260 -16.83 3.97 -1.66
C LYS A 260 -16.58 5.00 -2.76
N ALA A 261 -15.41 5.60 -2.81
CA ALA A 261 -14.99 6.50 -3.90
C ALA A 261 -15.13 5.85 -5.30
N LEU A 262 -15.07 4.52 -5.39
CA LEU A 262 -15.18 3.76 -6.64
C LEU A 262 -16.50 3.01 -6.80
N SER A 263 -17.46 3.12 -5.87
CA SER A 263 -18.68 2.34 -5.80
C SER A 263 -19.68 2.50 -6.99
N GLY A 264 -19.36 3.38 -7.94
CA GLY A 264 -20.16 3.57 -9.16
C GLY A 264 -20.00 2.48 -10.23
N SER A 265 -19.11 1.49 -10.02
CA SER A 265 -18.80 0.42 -10.99
C SER A 265 -18.66 -0.93 -10.27
N SER A 266 -18.77 -2.04 -11.02
CA SER A 266 -18.51 -3.36 -10.43
C SER A 266 -17.03 -3.55 -10.08
N PRO A 267 -16.70 -4.39 -9.08
CA PRO A 267 -15.30 -4.68 -8.71
C PRO A 267 -14.45 -5.15 -9.89
N GLU A 268 -15.00 -5.96 -10.79
CA GLU A 268 -14.31 -6.43 -11.99
C GLU A 268 -13.97 -5.29 -12.94
N SER A 269 -14.95 -4.39 -13.18
CA SER A 269 -14.76 -3.22 -14.05
C SER A 269 -13.71 -2.26 -13.49
N ILE A 270 -13.69 -2.07 -12.16
CA ILE A 270 -12.69 -1.26 -11.46
C ILE A 270 -11.29 -1.87 -11.65
N CYS A 271 -11.14 -3.18 -11.42
CA CYS A 271 -9.86 -3.88 -11.56
C CYS A 271 -9.35 -3.85 -13.01
N LEU A 272 -10.22 -4.10 -14.00
CA LEU A 272 -9.87 -4.00 -15.42
C LEU A 272 -9.41 -2.58 -15.78
N SER A 273 -10.13 -1.56 -15.34
CA SER A 273 -9.78 -0.15 -15.59
C SER A 273 -8.44 0.22 -14.92
N ALA A 274 -8.18 -0.25 -13.70
CA ALA A 274 -6.92 -0.02 -13.00
C ALA A 274 -5.73 -0.65 -13.73
N LEU A 275 -5.87 -1.89 -14.23
CA LEU A 275 -4.85 -2.56 -15.03
C LEU A 275 -4.60 -1.81 -16.35
N HIS A 276 -5.64 -1.38 -17.05
CA HIS A 276 -5.52 -0.53 -18.24
C HIS A 276 -4.84 0.81 -17.94
N ALA A 277 -5.05 1.39 -16.76
CA ALA A 277 -4.41 2.62 -16.34
C ALA A 277 -2.91 2.45 -15.99
N SER A 278 -2.40 1.22 -15.87
CA SER A 278 -1.00 0.87 -15.52
C SER A 278 -0.76 0.62 -14.02
N VAL A 279 -1.81 0.26 -13.26
CA VAL A 279 -1.66 -0.31 -11.92
C VAL A 279 -1.07 -1.71 -12.04
N ASP A 280 -0.14 -2.06 -11.16
CA ASP A 280 0.54 -3.36 -11.13
C ASP A 280 -0.03 -4.30 -10.07
N PHE A 281 -0.37 -3.76 -8.90
CA PHE A 281 -0.99 -4.49 -7.81
C PHE A 281 -2.41 -3.97 -7.54
N LEU A 282 -3.36 -4.87 -7.58
CA LEU A 282 -4.76 -4.64 -7.20
C LEU A 282 -4.92 -4.97 -5.72
N LEU A 283 -5.18 -3.96 -4.90
CA LEU A 283 -5.38 -4.13 -3.46
C LEU A 283 -6.87 -4.33 -3.16
N LEU A 284 -7.21 -5.49 -2.61
CA LEU A 284 -8.54 -5.79 -2.08
C LEU A 284 -8.42 -6.03 -0.57
N GLY A 285 -8.89 -5.07 0.21
CA GLY A 285 -8.65 -5.02 1.66
C GLY A 285 -9.74 -5.70 2.48
N GLN A 286 -10.73 -4.93 2.91
CA GLN A 286 -11.86 -5.41 3.74
C GLN A 286 -13.17 -5.29 2.97
N ILE A 287 -13.89 -6.41 2.85
CA ILE A 287 -15.14 -6.48 2.11
C ILE A 287 -16.20 -7.12 2.99
N ASP A 288 -17.35 -6.46 3.13
CA ASP A 288 -18.44 -7.01 3.89
C ASP A 288 -19.05 -8.22 3.18
N GLY A 289 -19.20 -9.33 3.91
CA GLY A 289 -19.94 -10.51 3.50
C GLY A 289 -19.22 -11.49 2.56
N THR A 290 -18.13 -11.09 1.90
CA THR A 290 -17.34 -11.98 1.02
C THR A 290 -15.86 -11.88 1.35
N PRO A 291 -15.16 -13.00 1.59
CA PRO A 291 -13.72 -12.95 1.81
C PRO A 291 -12.98 -12.32 0.63
N PRO A 292 -12.06 -11.37 0.86
CA PRO A 292 -11.36 -10.66 -0.22
C PRO A 292 -10.62 -11.57 -1.19
N SER A 293 -10.07 -12.68 -0.70
CA SER A 293 -9.40 -13.69 -1.53
C SER A 293 -10.35 -14.43 -2.47
N VAL A 294 -11.60 -14.66 -2.05
CA VAL A 294 -12.65 -15.27 -2.88
C VAL A 294 -13.05 -14.32 -3.99
N LEU A 295 -13.33 -13.05 -3.66
CA LEU A 295 -13.64 -12.04 -4.66
C LEU A 295 -12.47 -11.84 -5.64
N ALA A 296 -11.23 -11.81 -5.16
CA ALA A 296 -10.05 -11.70 -6.01
C ALA A 296 -9.94 -12.85 -7.02
N LYS A 297 -10.27 -14.08 -6.60
CA LYS A 297 -10.32 -15.26 -7.49
C LYS A 297 -11.37 -15.07 -8.60
N GLU A 298 -12.56 -14.60 -8.27
CA GLU A 298 -13.65 -14.34 -9.26
C GLU A 298 -13.25 -13.25 -10.25
N ILE A 299 -12.66 -12.15 -9.76
CA ILE A 299 -12.13 -11.07 -10.58
C ILE A 299 -11.01 -11.59 -11.50
N ALA A 300 -10.07 -12.38 -10.98
CA ALA A 300 -8.98 -12.93 -11.78
C ALA A 300 -9.48 -13.86 -12.90
N LEU A 301 -10.52 -14.65 -12.66
CA LEU A 301 -11.19 -15.45 -13.70
C LEU A 301 -11.83 -14.56 -14.78
N THR A 302 -12.42 -13.44 -14.38
CA THR A 302 -12.98 -12.45 -15.31
C THR A 302 -11.88 -11.78 -16.13
N ILE A 303 -10.77 -11.35 -15.50
CA ILE A 303 -9.59 -10.82 -16.20
C ILE A 303 -9.10 -11.85 -17.23
N GLY A 304 -9.00 -13.14 -16.86
CA GLY A 304 -8.60 -14.22 -17.76
C GLY A 304 -9.45 -14.28 -19.03
N ARG A 305 -10.78 -14.16 -18.91
CA ARG A 305 -11.71 -14.11 -20.08
C ARG A 305 -11.48 -12.87 -20.94
N HIS A 306 -11.24 -11.70 -20.35
CA HIS A 306 -10.97 -10.48 -21.11
C HIS A 306 -9.62 -10.54 -21.85
N LEU A 307 -8.62 -11.23 -21.28
CA LEU A 307 -7.33 -11.43 -21.97
C LEU A 307 -7.45 -12.23 -23.27
N GLU A 308 -8.55 -12.97 -23.50
CA GLU A 308 -8.78 -13.68 -24.78
C GLU A 308 -9.04 -12.71 -25.93
N THR A 309 -9.72 -11.61 -25.67
CA THR A 309 -10.24 -10.70 -26.70
C THR A 309 -9.64 -9.28 -26.66
N ASP A 310 -8.93 -8.92 -25.56
CA ASP A 310 -8.34 -7.60 -25.38
C ASP A 310 -6.81 -7.63 -25.44
N PRO A 311 -6.21 -7.32 -26.60
CA PRO A 311 -4.75 -7.29 -26.76
C PRO A 311 -4.08 -6.17 -25.97
N THR A 312 -4.78 -5.05 -25.68
CA THR A 312 -4.22 -3.93 -24.91
C THR A 312 -4.11 -4.27 -23.44
N LEU A 313 -5.10 -4.97 -22.88
CA LEU A 313 -5.05 -5.51 -21.52
C LEU A 313 -3.91 -6.53 -21.39
N ARG A 314 -3.73 -7.38 -22.38
CA ARG A 314 -2.66 -8.38 -22.42
C ARG A 314 -1.27 -7.75 -22.40
N GLU A 315 -1.08 -6.69 -23.18
CA GLU A 315 0.17 -5.92 -23.19
C GLU A 315 0.42 -5.24 -21.84
N ALA A 316 -0.60 -4.60 -21.27
CA ALA A 316 -0.53 -3.96 -19.96
C ALA A 316 -0.15 -4.97 -18.86
N LEU A 317 -0.79 -6.14 -18.82
CA LEU A 317 -0.53 -7.19 -17.84
C LEU A 317 0.90 -7.76 -17.99
N ASN A 318 1.37 -7.99 -19.21
CA ASN A 318 2.72 -8.49 -19.46
C ASN A 318 3.79 -7.48 -18.97
N ALA A 319 3.61 -6.19 -19.27
CA ALA A 319 4.50 -5.15 -18.79
C ALA A 319 4.46 -5.04 -17.25
N SER A 320 3.30 -5.21 -16.64
CA SER A 320 3.09 -5.21 -15.19
C SER A 320 3.76 -6.41 -14.51
N THR A 321 3.68 -7.61 -15.09
CA THR A 321 4.28 -8.83 -14.53
C THR A 321 5.76 -8.68 -14.22
N ALA A 322 6.51 -7.98 -15.06
CA ALA A 322 7.94 -7.74 -14.83
C ALA A 322 8.17 -6.85 -13.59
N ARG A 323 7.35 -5.81 -13.40
CA ARG A 323 7.44 -4.90 -12.24
C ARG A 323 7.00 -5.57 -10.94
N VAL A 324 5.94 -6.39 -11.01
CA VAL A 324 5.49 -7.23 -9.88
C VAL A 324 6.63 -8.13 -9.40
N ARG A 325 7.27 -8.87 -10.32
CA ARG A 325 8.40 -9.74 -9.98
C ARG A 325 9.58 -8.97 -9.41
N ALA A 326 9.93 -7.85 -10.03
CA ALA A 326 11.04 -7.00 -9.56
C ALA A 326 10.78 -6.48 -8.14
N PHE A 327 9.54 -6.12 -7.80
CA PHE A 327 9.18 -5.69 -6.46
C PHE A 327 9.23 -6.84 -5.45
N GLN A 328 8.73 -8.04 -5.79
CA GLN A 328 8.86 -9.23 -4.92
C GLN A 328 10.33 -9.57 -4.64
N GLU A 329 11.20 -9.52 -5.67
CA GLU A 329 12.64 -9.73 -5.49
C GLU A 329 13.26 -8.67 -4.59
N TYR A 330 12.88 -7.40 -4.75
CA TYR A 330 13.35 -6.31 -3.89
C TYR A 330 12.98 -6.54 -2.42
N VAL A 331 11.72 -6.89 -2.13
CA VAL A 331 11.27 -7.19 -0.76
C VAL A 331 12.08 -8.37 -0.18
N ALA A 332 12.22 -9.45 -0.94
CA ALA A 332 12.98 -10.62 -0.50
C ALA A 332 14.48 -10.30 -0.26
N GLN A 333 15.08 -9.41 -1.06
CA GLN A 333 16.44 -8.94 -0.86
C GLN A 333 16.57 -8.12 0.43
N LEU A 334 15.64 -7.21 0.71
CA LEU A 334 15.63 -6.46 1.97
C LEU A 334 15.57 -7.41 3.17
N GLU A 335 14.68 -8.40 3.13
CA GLU A 335 14.55 -9.40 4.20
C GLU A 335 15.85 -10.21 4.41
N SER A 336 16.55 -10.56 3.33
CA SER A 336 17.77 -11.37 3.41
C SER A 336 18.98 -10.61 3.92
N HIS A 337 19.02 -9.29 3.77
CA HIS A 337 20.13 -8.44 4.21
C HIS A 337 19.94 -7.85 5.62
N ALA A 338 18.71 -7.80 6.11
CA ALA A 338 18.39 -7.29 7.43
C ALA A 338 18.53 -8.38 8.50
N PRO A 339 18.86 -8.02 9.75
CA PRO A 339 18.80 -8.96 10.86
C PRO A 339 17.39 -9.56 11.00
N PRO A 340 17.26 -10.84 11.44
CA PRO A 340 15.95 -11.38 11.76
C PRO A 340 15.32 -10.55 12.90
N GLY A 341 14.01 -10.28 12.80
CA GLY A 341 13.25 -9.64 13.85
C GLY A 341 13.06 -10.59 15.04
N ALA A 342 12.98 -10.02 16.24
CA ALA A 342 12.67 -10.77 17.45
C ALA A 342 11.39 -10.23 18.07
N VAL A 343 10.49 -11.12 18.53
CA VAL A 343 9.24 -10.71 19.20
C VAL A 343 9.52 -9.83 20.43
N ALA A 344 10.68 -9.96 21.06
CA ALA A 344 11.15 -9.10 22.13
C ALA A 344 11.38 -7.63 21.71
N ASP A 345 11.44 -7.33 20.40
CA ASP A 345 11.55 -5.95 19.91
C ASP A 345 10.19 -5.21 20.04
N LEU A 346 9.07 -5.92 20.11
CA LEU A 346 7.74 -5.31 20.24
C LEU A 346 7.65 -4.54 21.56
N GLY A 347 7.43 -3.23 21.44
CA GLY A 347 7.26 -2.35 22.61
C GLY A 347 8.45 -2.33 23.55
N CYS A 348 9.65 -2.60 23.08
CA CYS A 348 10.86 -2.58 23.91
C CYS A 348 11.07 -1.19 24.56
N ALA A 349 11.83 -1.14 25.67
CA ALA A 349 12.03 0.09 26.45
C ALA A 349 12.50 1.27 25.60
N ALA A 350 13.40 1.02 24.64
CA ALA A 350 13.92 2.08 23.75
C ALA A 350 12.83 2.67 22.83
N HIS A 351 11.92 1.82 22.31
CA HIS A 351 10.81 2.27 21.48
C HIS A 351 9.78 3.07 22.29
N GLN A 352 9.45 2.59 23.51
CA GLN A 352 8.54 3.28 24.42
C GLN A 352 9.09 4.63 24.86
N GLN A 353 10.40 4.70 25.17
CA GLN A 353 11.07 5.96 25.51
C GLN A 353 10.98 6.96 24.34
N LEU A 354 11.30 6.53 23.12
CA LEU A 354 11.21 7.39 21.93
C LEU A 354 9.77 7.90 21.74
N CYS A 355 8.78 7.05 21.95
CA CYS A 355 7.36 7.43 21.86
C CYS A 355 7.01 8.51 22.91
N GLN A 356 7.46 8.35 24.16
CA GLN A 356 7.25 9.34 25.23
C GLN A 356 7.94 10.68 24.91
N GLU A 357 9.15 10.66 24.38
CA GLU A 357 9.87 11.86 23.94
C GLU A 357 9.10 12.63 22.87
N LEU A 358 8.44 11.92 21.92
CA LEU A 358 7.62 12.52 20.88
C LEU A 358 6.28 13.10 21.39
N LEU A 359 5.73 12.53 22.44
CA LEU A 359 4.49 13.02 23.06
C LEU A 359 4.72 14.22 24.00
N ALA A 360 5.96 14.50 24.40
CA ALA A 360 6.33 15.62 25.26
C ALA A 360 6.63 16.92 24.50
N ILE A 361 6.64 16.89 23.18
CA ILE A 361 6.84 18.04 22.28
C ILE A 361 5.49 18.64 21.91
#